data_17a4d61fa9dffa237b990f0078ccca7a
#
_entry.id   17a4d61fa9dffa237b990f0078ccca7a
#
_cell.length_a   1.000
_cell.length_b   1.000
_cell.length_c   1.000
_cell.angle_alpha   90.00
_cell.angle_beta   90.00
_cell.angle_gamma   90.00
#
_symmetry.space_group_name_H-M   'P 1'
#
loop_
_entity.id
_entity.type
_entity.pdbx_description
1 polymer ?
#
loop_
_entity_poly.entity_id
_entity_poly.type
_entity_poly.pdbx_seq_one_letter_code
_entity_poly.pdbx_strand_id
1 'polypeptide(L)'
;MNCNKKIAPEAGTPETKGIEKSTDTSIADTEKKIKVVVQNPGELSRIVTVPNTLEALQELVGGYIEVVGIGNGLLLVMNEEGKIRGLPENVRCLYDTIVGPVFITADKDEDFRSLTTEEIQIARAWLLKHSI
;
A
#
# COMPACT_ATOMS: atom_id res chain seq x y z
N MET A 1 14.24 0.88 2.74
CA MET A 1 13.17 1.38 2.44
C MET A 1 12.77 2.66 2.97
N ASN A 2 12.58 3.48 2.08
CA ASN A 2 12.24 4.81 2.40
C ASN A 2 10.93 4.96 3.09
N CYS A 3 10.00 4.13 2.74
CA CYS A 3 8.70 4.24 3.36
C CYS A 3 8.78 4.04 4.85
N ASN A 4 9.54 3.10 5.27
CA ASN A 4 9.65 2.87 6.68
C ASN A 4 10.28 4.02 7.40
N LYS A 5 11.27 4.59 6.78
CA LYS A 5 11.93 5.68 7.32
C LYS A 5 11.06 6.85 7.53
N LYS A 6 10.32 7.20 6.51
CA LYS A 6 9.52 8.32 6.54
C LYS A 6 8.48 8.24 7.60
N ILE A 7 8.03 7.11 7.90
CA ILE A 7 7.02 7.00 8.81
C ILE A 7 7.46 7.01 10.20
N ALA A 8 8.65 6.60 10.43
CA ALA A 8 9.12 6.56 11.76
C ALA A 8 8.87 7.83 12.51
N PRO A 9 9.12 8.93 11.92
CA PRO A 9 8.97 10.13 12.68
C PRO A 9 7.60 10.46 13.09
N GLU A 10 6.67 10.16 12.36
CA GLU A 10 5.46 10.57 12.69
C GLU A 10 4.79 9.78 13.59
N ALA A 11 5.39 8.96 13.92
CA ALA A 11 4.70 8.23 14.76
C ALA A 11 4.16 9.04 15.79
N GLY A 12 4.44 9.54 15.73
CA GLY A 12 3.78 9.94 16.38
C GLY A 12 2.96 10.35 16.65
N THR A 13 3.25 10.36 16.57
CA THR A 13 2.46 10.62 16.73
C THR A 13 1.65 10.93 16.91
N PRO A 14 1.66 10.98 17.29
CA PRO A 14 0.68 11.08 17.37
C PRO A 14 -0.02 11.65 17.66
N GLU A 15 0.14 11.79 17.80
CA GLU A 15 -0.63 12.16 17.91
C GLU A 15 -1.41 12.62 17.91
N THR A 16 -1.09 12.67 18.05
CA THR A 16 -1.92 12.95 17.86
C THR A 16 -2.74 13.33 17.90
N LYS A 17 -2.69 13.42 18.27
CA LYS A 17 -3.57 13.53 18.13
C LYS A 17 -4.47 14.19 18.04
N GLY A 18 -4.41 14.41 18.09
CA GLY A 18 -5.33 14.86 17.88
C GLY A 18 -6.10 15.45 17.81
N ILE A 19 -6.12 15.57 18.01
CA ILE A 19 -6.94 15.91 17.77
C ILE A 19 -7.49 16.72 17.34
N GLU A 20 -7.29 17.10 17.24
CA GLU A 20 -7.78 17.67 16.64
C GLU A 20 -8.48 18.03 16.00
N LYS A 21 -8.62 18.03 15.90
CA LYS A 21 -9.15 18.09 15.14
C LYS A 21 -9.98 18.42 14.49
N SER A 22 -9.88 18.63 14.35
CA SER A 22 -10.92 18.40 13.73
C SER A 22 -11.43 19.17 12.68
N THR A 23 -11.44 20.17 12.54
CA THR A 23 -12.07 20.90 11.65
C THR A 23 -11.42 20.99 10.39
N ASP A 24 -10.38 21.54 10.32
CA ASP A 24 -9.73 21.59 9.09
C ASP A 24 -9.43 20.22 8.78
N THR A 25 -9.86 19.37 9.57
CA THR A 25 -9.69 18.04 9.32
C THR A 25 -10.27 17.57 8.07
N SER A 26 -11.28 18.14 7.53
CA SER A 26 -11.82 17.61 6.31
C SER A 26 -10.79 17.64 5.20
N ILE A 27 -10.01 18.68 5.09
CA ILE A 27 -8.99 18.70 4.08
C ILE A 27 -7.88 17.75 4.43
N ALA A 28 -7.53 17.70 5.68
CA ALA A 28 -6.50 16.79 6.12
C ALA A 28 -6.93 15.35 5.87
N ASP A 29 -8.18 15.05 6.08
CA ASP A 29 -8.65 13.70 5.86
C ASP A 29 -8.55 13.31 4.40
N THR A 30 -8.81 14.22 3.50
CA THR A 30 -8.70 13.93 2.09
C THR A 30 -7.29 13.51 1.72
N GLU A 31 -6.30 14.16 2.34
CA GLU A 31 -4.92 13.81 2.05
C GLU A 31 -4.45 12.64 2.85
N LYS A 32 -5.11 12.37 3.97
CA LYS A 32 -4.66 11.29 4.83
C LYS A 32 -5.18 9.93 4.44
N LYS A 33 -6.13 9.88 3.55
CA LYS A 33 -6.67 8.61 3.10
C LYS A 33 -6.36 8.42 1.64
N ILE A 34 -6.00 7.21 1.29
CA ILE A 34 -5.68 6.91 -0.11
C ILE A 34 -6.45 5.68 -0.55
N LYS A 35 -6.75 5.66 -1.83
CA LYS A 35 -7.44 4.54 -2.44
C LYS A 35 -6.39 3.66 -3.08
N VAL A 36 -6.37 2.41 -2.71
CA VAL A 36 -5.38 1.45 -3.21
C VAL A 36 -6.11 0.19 -3.67
N VAL A 37 -5.40 -0.65 -4.42
CA VAL A 37 -5.96 -1.92 -4.87
C VAL A 37 -5.22 -3.03 -4.15
N VAL A 38 -5.95 -3.85 -3.40
CA VAL A 38 -5.40 -4.90 -2.56
C VAL A 38 -5.72 -6.26 -3.16
N GLN A 39 -4.80 -7.19 -3.08
CA GLN A 39 -5.08 -8.56 -3.48
C GLN A 39 -4.48 -9.51 -2.47
N ASN A 40 -5.31 -10.38 -1.91
CA ASN A 40 -4.84 -11.44 -1.04
C ASN A 40 -4.52 -12.66 -1.91
N PRO A 41 -3.64 -13.55 -1.44
CA PRO A 41 -3.33 -14.75 -2.22
C PRO A 41 -4.59 -15.55 -2.53
N GLY A 42 -4.73 -15.94 -3.77
CA GLY A 42 -5.86 -16.76 -4.20
C GLY A 42 -7.17 -16.02 -4.35
N GLU A 43 -7.16 -14.70 -4.22
CA GLU A 43 -8.38 -13.91 -4.32
C GLU A 43 -8.26 -12.88 -5.42
N LEU A 44 -9.38 -12.33 -5.84
CA LEU A 44 -9.38 -11.25 -6.81
C LEU A 44 -9.05 -9.95 -6.09
N SER A 45 -8.54 -9.00 -6.86
CA SER A 45 -8.20 -7.69 -6.28
C SER A 45 -9.46 -6.94 -5.88
N ARG A 46 -9.30 -6.01 -4.95
CA ARG A 46 -10.39 -5.17 -4.51
C ARG A 46 -9.86 -3.77 -4.20
N ILE A 47 -10.74 -2.80 -4.28
CA ILE A 47 -10.40 -1.41 -4.04
C ILE A 47 -10.68 -1.11 -2.57
N VAL A 48 -9.72 -0.48 -1.90
CA VAL A 48 -9.83 -0.18 -0.48
C VAL A 48 -9.37 1.24 -0.25
N THR A 49 -10.04 1.95 0.62
CA THR A 49 -9.61 3.29 1.04
C THR A 49 -9.09 3.16 2.46
N VAL A 50 -7.84 3.55 2.69
CA VAL A 50 -7.20 3.38 3.98
C VAL A 50 -6.48 4.66 4.38
N PRO A 51 -6.25 4.85 5.66
CA PRO A 51 -5.42 5.98 6.08
C PRO A 51 -4.00 5.82 5.52
N ASN A 52 -3.40 6.92 5.14
CA ASN A 52 -2.04 6.89 4.61
C ASN A 52 -1.06 6.96 5.77
N THR A 53 -1.08 5.93 6.60
CA THR A 53 -0.18 5.83 7.75
C THR A 53 0.55 4.52 7.67
N LEU A 54 1.70 4.45 8.30
CA LEU A 54 2.49 3.23 8.26
C LEU A 54 1.72 2.08 8.88
N GLU A 55 1.03 2.33 9.97
CA GLU A 55 0.30 1.27 10.65
C GLU A 55 -0.77 0.69 9.76
N ALA A 56 -1.55 1.54 9.10
CA ALA A 56 -2.62 1.04 8.24
C ALA A 56 -2.05 0.27 7.06
N LEU A 57 -0.96 0.77 6.49
CA LEU A 57 -0.36 0.11 5.34
C LEU A 57 0.28 -1.22 5.73
N GLN A 58 0.89 -1.27 6.90
CA GLN A 58 1.46 -2.52 7.37
C GLN A 58 0.38 -3.55 7.64
N GLU A 59 -0.78 -3.12 8.11
CA GLU A 59 -1.86 -4.05 8.34
C GLU A 59 -2.31 -4.72 7.05
N LEU A 60 -2.27 -3.99 5.94
CA LEU A 60 -2.71 -4.57 4.68
C LEU A 60 -1.84 -5.74 4.26
N VAL A 61 -0.57 -5.72 4.58
CA VAL A 61 0.32 -6.80 4.19
C VAL A 61 0.73 -7.70 5.36
N GLY A 62 0.35 -7.32 6.57
CA GLY A 62 0.62 -8.17 7.73
C GLY A 62 2.00 -8.03 8.31
N GLY A 63 2.69 -6.93 8.06
CA GLY A 63 4.03 -6.74 8.60
C GLY A 63 4.71 -5.55 7.95
N TYR A 64 6.02 -5.50 8.06
CA TYR A 64 6.79 -4.43 7.44
C TYR A 64 6.59 -4.45 5.92
N ILE A 65 6.66 -3.28 5.31
CA ILE A 65 6.38 -3.18 3.89
C ILE A 65 7.66 -3.08 3.08
N GLU A 66 7.60 -3.64 1.90
CA GLU A 66 8.64 -3.53 0.89
C GLU A 66 7.97 -3.01 -0.38
N VAL A 67 8.61 -2.09 -1.09
CA VAL A 67 7.99 -1.40 -2.21
C VAL A 67 8.80 -1.62 -3.47
N VAL A 68 8.11 -1.95 -4.56
CA VAL A 68 8.74 -2.19 -5.86
C VAL A 68 7.96 -1.41 -6.91
N GLY A 69 8.66 -0.70 -7.78
CA GLY A 69 7.99 -0.01 -8.88
C GLY A 69 7.60 -0.98 -9.98
N ILE A 70 6.39 -0.83 -10.50
CA ILE A 70 5.91 -1.71 -11.56
C ILE A 70 5.54 -0.95 -12.83
N GLY A 71 5.97 0.31 -12.94
CA GLY A 71 5.72 1.08 -14.13
C GLY A 71 4.51 1.98 -14.00
N ASN A 72 4.39 2.94 -14.88
CA ASN A 72 3.25 3.86 -14.91
C ASN A 72 3.08 4.64 -13.62
N GLY A 73 4.15 4.83 -12.88
CA GLY A 73 4.06 5.55 -11.60
C GLY A 73 3.41 4.74 -10.50
N LEU A 74 3.23 3.45 -10.72
CA LEU A 74 2.58 2.58 -9.74
C LEU A 74 3.61 1.80 -8.94
N LEU A 75 3.26 1.54 -7.69
CA LEU A 75 4.12 0.84 -6.76
C LEU A 75 3.39 -0.40 -6.23
N LEU A 76 4.09 -1.51 -6.21
CA LEU A 76 3.59 -2.74 -5.59
C LEU A 76 4.18 -2.82 -4.20
N VAL A 77 3.34 -2.99 -3.21
CA VAL A 77 3.76 -3.03 -1.81
C VAL A 77 3.45 -4.40 -1.25
N MET A 78 4.40 -5.00 -0.56
CA MET A 78 4.28 -6.37 -0.09
C MET A 78 4.90 -6.50 1.29
N ASN A 79 4.73 -7.66 1.89
CA ASN A 79 5.32 -7.95 3.20
C ASN A 79 6.81 -8.21 3.00
N GLU A 80 7.63 -7.47 3.70
CA GLU A 80 9.07 -7.57 3.55
C GLU A 80 9.59 -8.95 3.97
N GLU A 81 8.93 -9.57 4.92
CA GLU A 81 9.34 -10.85 5.44
C GLU A 81 8.45 -12.01 4.99
N GLY A 82 7.70 -11.81 3.92
CA GLY A 82 6.72 -12.82 3.51
C GLY A 82 7.32 -14.17 3.25
N LYS A 83 8.45 -14.22 2.55
CA LYS A 83 9.06 -15.50 2.23
C LYS A 83 9.60 -16.21 3.45
N ILE A 84 10.22 -15.44 4.35
CA ILE A 84 10.75 -16.03 5.57
C ILE A 84 9.61 -16.59 6.41
N ARG A 85 8.46 -15.94 6.39
CA ARG A 85 7.33 -16.37 7.18
C ARG A 85 6.48 -17.42 6.48
N GLY A 86 6.85 -17.80 5.26
CA GLY A 86 6.14 -18.85 4.55
C GLY A 86 4.74 -18.48 4.10
N LEU A 87 4.53 -17.21 3.76
CA LEU A 87 3.21 -16.79 3.32
C LEU A 87 2.91 -17.37 1.94
N PRO A 88 1.63 -17.58 1.61
CA PRO A 88 1.28 -18.21 0.33
C PRO A 88 1.59 -17.31 -0.85
N GLU A 89 1.83 -17.90 -1.99
CA GLU A 89 2.15 -17.18 -3.21
C GLU A 89 0.97 -16.37 -3.70
N ASN A 90 1.25 -15.21 -4.24
CA ASN A 90 0.20 -14.31 -4.69
C ASN A 90 0.40 -13.92 -6.16
N VAL A 91 1.48 -13.23 -6.48
CA VAL A 91 1.73 -12.79 -7.85
C VAL A 91 3.17 -13.06 -8.22
N ARG A 92 3.44 -13.09 -9.53
CA ARG A 92 4.80 -13.24 -10.02
C ARG A 92 5.18 -11.94 -10.71
N CYS A 93 6.28 -11.34 -10.27
CA CYS A 93 6.71 -10.06 -10.80
C CYS A 93 8.14 -10.16 -11.20
N LEU A 94 8.43 -9.88 -12.47
CA LEU A 94 9.77 -9.97 -13.02
C LEU A 94 10.30 -11.39 -12.82
N TYR A 95 11.32 -11.54 -12.02
CA TYR A 95 11.91 -12.85 -11.82
C TYR A 95 11.64 -13.37 -10.41
N ASP A 96 10.64 -12.81 -9.75
CA ASP A 96 10.41 -13.15 -8.36
C ASP A 96 8.96 -13.50 -8.13
N THR A 97 8.72 -14.37 -7.17
CA THR A 97 7.38 -14.70 -6.72
C THR A 97 7.10 -13.89 -5.47
N ILE A 98 6.02 -13.14 -5.49
CA ILE A 98 5.63 -12.31 -4.35
C ILE A 98 4.59 -13.09 -3.55
N VAL A 99 4.82 -13.16 -2.25
CA VAL A 99 3.97 -13.96 -1.37
C VAL A 99 3.25 -13.08 -0.38
N GLY A 100 2.09 -13.53 0.08
CA GLY A 100 1.30 -12.80 1.05
C GLY A 100 0.46 -11.71 0.40
N PRO A 101 -0.33 -10.99 1.19
CA PRO A 101 -1.15 -9.92 0.65
C PRO A 101 -0.29 -8.81 0.07
N VAL A 102 -0.77 -8.20 -1.01
CA VAL A 102 -0.07 -7.09 -1.65
C VAL A 102 -1.07 -5.99 -1.95
N PHE A 103 -0.58 -4.77 -2.14
CA PHE A 103 -1.44 -3.74 -2.65
C PHE A 103 -0.66 -2.85 -3.61
N ILE A 104 -1.39 -2.17 -4.49
CA ILE A 104 -0.80 -1.24 -5.44
C ILE A 104 -1.27 0.16 -5.09
N THR A 105 -0.35 1.09 -5.07
CA THR A 105 -0.63 2.50 -4.84
C THR A 105 0.19 3.31 -5.83
N ALA A 106 0.12 4.61 -5.72
CA ALA A 106 0.85 5.49 -6.62
C ALA A 106 1.92 6.26 -5.87
N ASP A 107 2.93 6.67 -6.60
CA ASP A 107 4.06 7.36 -6.05
C ASP A 107 3.81 8.86 -6.05
N LYS A 108 4.17 9.53 -4.96
CA LYS A 108 4.14 10.97 -4.91
C LYS A 108 5.38 11.41 -4.17
N ASP A 109 6.41 11.75 -4.90
CA ASP A 109 7.69 12.12 -4.33
C ASP A 109 8.15 10.98 -3.42
N GLU A 110 8.27 11.20 -2.16
CA GLU A 110 8.70 10.14 -1.27
C GLU A 110 7.55 9.61 -0.46
N ASP A 111 6.34 9.78 -0.93
CA ASP A 111 5.17 9.34 -0.21
C ASP A 111 4.24 8.61 -1.17
N PHE A 112 3.15 8.11 -0.67
CA PHE A 112 2.14 7.45 -1.48
C PHE A 112 0.98 8.40 -1.71
N ARG A 113 0.29 8.22 -2.81
CA ARG A 113 -0.93 8.97 -3.06
C ARG A 113 -2.02 8.01 -3.51
N SER A 114 -3.24 8.51 -3.46
CA SER A 114 -4.40 7.74 -3.88
C SER A 114 -4.31 7.44 -5.37
N LEU A 115 -4.78 6.26 -5.77
CA LEU A 115 -4.84 5.93 -7.18
C LEU A 115 -6.01 6.68 -7.82
N THR A 116 -5.83 7.11 -9.05
CA THR A 116 -6.93 7.66 -9.84
C THR A 116 -7.76 6.50 -10.38
N THR A 117 -8.94 6.81 -10.90
CA THR A 117 -9.80 5.79 -11.48
C THR A 117 -9.08 5.01 -12.57
N GLU A 118 -8.34 5.71 -13.41
CA GLU A 118 -7.62 5.06 -14.48
C GLU A 118 -6.52 4.16 -13.94
N GLU A 119 -5.81 4.64 -12.93
CA GLU A 119 -4.74 3.84 -12.33
C GLU A 119 -5.28 2.60 -11.64
N ILE A 120 -6.47 2.69 -11.07
CA ILE A 120 -7.10 1.53 -10.46
C ILE A 120 -7.32 0.44 -11.49
N GLN A 121 -7.78 0.82 -12.68
CA GLN A 121 -8.00 -0.15 -13.73
C GLN A 121 -6.69 -0.79 -14.18
N ILE A 122 -5.64 0.02 -14.31
CA ILE A 122 -4.35 -0.49 -14.68
C ILE A 122 -3.82 -1.45 -13.61
N ALA A 123 -3.99 -1.06 -12.35
CA ALA A 123 -3.50 -1.89 -11.24
C ALA A 123 -4.22 -3.22 -11.19
N ARG A 124 -5.54 -3.20 -11.37
CA ARG A 124 -6.29 -4.45 -11.31
C ARG A 124 -5.96 -5.36 -12.48
N ALA A 125 -5.73 -4.78 -13.66
CA ALA A 125 -5.33 -5.58 -14.81
C ALA A 125 -3.95 -6.19 -14.59
N TRP A 126 -3.05 -5.41 -13.99
CA TRP A 126 -1.71 -5.91 -13.70
C TRP A 126 -1.76 -7.09 -12.74
N LEU A 127 -2.56 -6.95 -11.68
CA LEU A 127 -2.67 -8.02 -10.70
C LEU A 127 -3.28 -9.28 -11.32
N LEU A 128 -4.29 -9.10 -12.16
CA LEU A 128 -4.91 -10.25 -12.80
C LEU A 128 -3.91 -10.96 -13.70
N LYS A 129 -3.14 -10.20 -14.45
CA LYS A 129 -2.18 -10.79 -15.37
C LYS A 129 -1.07 -11.53 -14.66
N HIS A 130 -0.66 -11.05 -13.47
CA HIS A 130 0.47 -11.63 -12.77
C HIS A 130 0.07 -12.58 -11.64
N SER A 131 -1.22 -12.79 -11.42
CA SER A 131 -1.67 -13.70 -10.35
C SER A 131 -1.22 -15.13 -10.61
N ILE A 132 -0.93 -15.80 -9.53
CA ILE A 132 -0.52 -17.22 -9.58
C ILE A 132 -1.71 -18.12 -9.37
#